data_947944716375dd0240b5f2e12270496f
#
_entry.id   947944716375dd0240b5f2e12270496f
#
_cell.length_a   1.000
_cell.length_b   1.000
_cell.length_c   1.000
_cell.angle_alpha   90.00
_cell.angle_beta   90.00
_cell.angle_gamma   90.00
#
_symmetry.space_group_name_H-M   'P 1'
#
loop_
_entity.id
_entity.type
_entity.pdbx_description
1 polymer ?
#
loop_
_entity_poly.entity_id
_entity_poly.type
_entity_poly.pdbx_seq_one_letter_code
_entity_poly.pdbx_strand_id
1 'polypeptide(L)'
;WQSAPGLISGVTLADGRISFKIAGPGNAVIAVKDGAILWSWHIWYPEAEVAGLNSKTGYEVMNMNLGAMHNTPGDVGSYGLLYQWGRKDPFPAAPTLTGTTATVGAPIYDGDNNEIKITNSSQSSTADNNLAFAIANPTVCLSNYAQFNTSRDWLQADMSNDALWGNPKGAERNETNDFLNKGAKSFYDPCPVGWRVPPADVFRNFTASGGYAWVIDDFDIADISGDGAKSLADYDYGWTFNLSDSASSYFPAAARFDGSYAMLMGSMSGLWGSYWGNAPYPGDMFQGGAYSVLSFQIKDTAGNEMITTSPAGGGARADAYSVRCIRE
;
A
#
# COMPACT_ATOMS: atom_id res chain seq x y z
N TRP A 1 -17.51 5.22 0.73
CA TRP A 1 -17.53 4.26 1.84
C TRP A 1 -16.90 4.84 3.10
N GLN A 2 -17.14 4.25 4.24
CA GLN A 2 -16.59 4.59 5.54
C GLN A 2 -16.26 3.32 6.33
N SER A 3 -15.26 3.39 7.21
CA SER A 3 -14.78 2.23 7.99
C SER A 3 -15.66 1.88 9.19
N ALA A 4 -16.58 2.75 9.55
CA ALA A 4 -17.59 2.51 10.60
C ALA A 4 -18.90 3.21 10.23
N PRO A 5 -20.07 2.68 10.62
CA PRO A 5 -21.35 3.33 10.40
C PRO A 5 -21.39 4.72 11.05
N GLY A 6 -21.85 5.72 10.30
CA GLY A 6 -21.99 7.10 10.79
C GLY A 6 -20.69 7.86 11.01
N LEU A 7 -19.55 7.35 10.54
CA LEU A 7 -18.26 8.03 10.66
C LEU A 7 -18.29 9.40 9.95
N ILE A 8 -18.84 9.46 8.76
CA ILE A 8 -18.99 10.68 7.95
C ILE A 8 -20.47 11.04 7.83
N SER A 9 -20.78 12.31 8.01
CA SER A 9 -22.13 12.84 7.87
C SER A 9 -22.14 14.27 7.32
N GLY A 10 -23.31 14.73 6.81
CA GLY A 10 -23.50 16.10 6.35
C GLY A 10 -22.58 16.50 5.21
N VAL A 11 -22.28 15.58 4.28
CA VAL A 11 -21.44 15.88 3.12
C VAL A 11 -22.18 16.84 2.19
N THR A 12 -21.56 18.00 1.92
CA THR A 12 -22.10 19.02 1.03
C THR A 12 -21.03 19.54 0.11
N LEU A 13 -21.44 19.95 -1.10
CA LEU A 13 -20.61 20.66 -2.05
C LEU A 13 -21.22 22.05 -2.29
N ALA A 14 -20.51 23.10 -1.90
CA ALA A 14 -20.91 24.46 -2.15
C ALA A 14 -19.67 25.32 -2.49
N ASP A 15 -19.80 26.21 -3.45
CA ASP A 15 -18.72 27.13 -3.87
C ASP A 15 -17.37 26.44 -4.14
N GLY A 16 -17.41 25.24 -4.75
CA GLY A 16 -16.22 24.44 -5.07
C GLY A 16 -15.56 23.80 -3.84
N ARG A 17 -16.21 23.79 -2.67
CA ARG A 17 -15.70 23.19 -1.42
C ARG A 17 -16.59 22.05 -0.96
N ILE A 18 -15.95 20.96 -0.54
CA ILE A 18 -16.61 19.85 0.12
C ILE A 18 -16.48 20.07 1.63
N SER A 19 -17.62 20.00 2.32
CA SER A 19 -17.71 20.06 3.78
C SER A 19 -18.38 18.80 4.30
N PHE A 20 -17.92 18.29 5.43
CA PHE A 20 -18.48 17.11 6.10
C PHE A 20 -18.18 17.16 7.60
N LYS A 21 -18.87 16.31 8.36
CA LYS A 21 -18.56 16.06 9.78
C LYS A 21 -17.96 14.67 9.90
N ILE A 22 -16.96 14.52 10.75
CA ILE A 22 -16.36 13.24 11.12
C ILE A 22 -16.63 12.97 12.60
N ALA A 23 -17.12 11.77 12.92
CA ALA A 23 -17.57 11.42 14.27
C ALA A 23 -16.42 10.92 15.17
N GLY A 24 -15.34 10.44 14.59
CA GLY A 24 -14.19 9.88 15.31
C GLY A 24 -13.11 9.40 14.37
N PRO A 25 -12.06 8.73 14.89
CA PRO A 25 -11.01 8.14 14.08
C PRO A 25 -11.55 7.11 13.10
N GLY A 26 -10.95 7.05 11.91
CA GLY A 26 -11.34 6.12 10.87
C GLY A 26 -10.93 6.55 9.47
N ASN A 27 -11.38 5.78 8.49
CA ASN A 27 -11.15 6.00 7.07
C ASN A 27 -12.49 6.14 6.32
N ALA A 28 -12.54 7.03 5.34
CA ALA A 28 -13.65 7.13 4.43
C ALA A 28 -13.19 7.52 3.03
N VAL A 29 -13.97 7.16 2.02
CA VAL A 29 -13.84 7.71 0.67
C VAL A 29 -15.14 8.46 0.36
N ILE A 30 -15.02 9.77 0.19
CA ILE A 30 -16.11 10.63 -0.25
C ILE A 30 -15.93 10.94 -1.73
N ALA A 31 -17.03 11.20 -2.44
CA ALA A 31 -16.99 11.41 -3.88
C ALA A 31 -17.91 12.55 -4.32
N VAL A 32 -17.50 13.24 -5.38
CA VAL A 32 -18.38 14.09 -6.18
C VAL A 32 -18.89 13.29 -7.37
N LYS A 33 -20.18 13.43 -7.70
CA LYS A 33 -20.81 12.71 -8.80
C LYS A 33 -21.78 13.60 -9.58
N ASP A 34 -21.90 13.30 -10.88
CA ASP A 34 -22.93 13.77 -11.77
C ASP A 34 -23.40 12.56 -12.59
N GLY A 35 -24.42 11.88 -12.10
CA GLY A 35 -24.75 10.51 -12.54
C GLY A 35 -23.70 9.50 -12.08
N ALA A 36 -22.51 9.51 -12.71
CA ALA A 36 -21.34 8.72 -12.28
C ALA A 36 -20.45 9.48 -11.28
N ILE A 37 -19.56 8.77 -10.59
CA ILE A 37 -18.52 9.38 -9.78
C ILE A 37 -17.52 10.06 -10.73
N LEU A 38 -17.29 11.35 -10.54
CA LEU A 38 -16.31 12.15 -11.25
C LEU A 38 -14.93 12.15 -10.58
N TRP A 39 -14.92 12.15 -9.25
CA TRP A 39 -13.71 12.10 -8.44
C TRP A 39 -14.04 11.70 -7.01
N SER A 40 -13.05 11.14 -6.30
CA SER A 40 -13.13 10.74 -4.90
C SER A 40 -11.89 11.15 -4.13
N TRP A 41 -12.04 11.30 -2.83
CA TRP A 41 -10.97 11.63 -1.88
C TRP A 41 -10.98 10.64 -0.73
N HIS A 42 -9.82 10.14 -0.36
CA HIS A 42 -9.62 9.41 0.89
C HIS A 42 -9.54 10.40 2.06
N ILE A 43 -10.42 10.22 3.03
CA ILE A 43 -10.44 10.94 4.30
C ILE A 43 -9.86 10.00 5.36
N TRP A 44 -8.79 10.44 5.99
CA TRP A 44 -8.10 9.68 7.02
C TRP A 44 -7.98 10.50 8.30
N TYR A 45 -8.57 10.01 9.38
CA TYR A 45 -8.46 10.58 10.71
C TYR A 45 -7.96 9.50 11.66
N PRO A 46 -6.64 9.41 11.92
CA PRO A 46 -6.05 8.41 12.80
C PRO A 46 -6.27 8.74 14.29
N GLU A 47 -6.10 7.74 15.15
CA GLU A 47 -6.07 7.90 16.60
C GLU A 47 -4.76 8.50 17.09
N ALA A 48 -3.65 8.11 16.43
CA ALA A 48 -2.31 8.59 16.75
C ALA A 48 -1.86 9.69 15.79
N GLU A 49 -0.94 10.52 16.24
CA GLU A 49 -0.36 11.60 15.44
C GLU A 49 0.47 11.04 14.27
N VAL A 50 0.25 11.61 13.08
CA VAL A 50 1.07 11.35 11.90
C VAL A 50 2.33 12.19 11.98
N ALA A 51 3.47 11.54 12.15
CA ALA A 51 4.77 12.17 12.28
C ALA A 51 5.75 11.67 11.22
N GLY A 52 6.80 12.44 10.97
CA GLY A 52 7.92 12.06 10.13
C GLY A 52 9.10 11.56 10.97
N LEU A 53 9.75 10.50 10.49
CA LEU A 53 10.94 9.92 11.08
C LEU A 53 12.08 9.95 10.06
N ASN A 54 13.23 10.51 10.43
CA ASN A 54 14.40 10.53 9.55
C ASN A 54 14.97 9.13 9.35
N SER A 55 15.30 8.80 8.10
CA SER A 55 15.91 7.52 7.72
C SER A 55 17.37 7.66 7.31
N LYS A 56 18.12 6.55 7.39
CA LYS A 56 19.52 6.44 6.90
C LYS A 56 19.63 6.73 5.40
N THR A 57 18.55 6.56 4.65
CA THR A 57 18.49 6.85 3.21
C THR A 57 18.19 8.31 2.89
N GLY A 58 18.07 9.17 3.92
CA GLY A 58 17.89 10.62 3.77
C GLY A 58 16.46 11.07 3.56
N TYR A 59 15.47 10.16 3.70
CA TYR A 59 14.05 10.49 3.62
C TYR A 59 13.45 10.68 5.02
N GLU A 60 12.49 11.58 5.14
CA GLU A 60 11.59 11.65 6.28
C GLU A 60 10.38 10.74 6.00
N VAL A 61 10.32 9.60 6.68
CA VAL A 61 9.32 8.55 6.49
C VAL A 61 8.18 8.73 7.47
N MET A 62 6.95 8.58 7.02
CA MET A 62 5.77 8.59 7.89
C MET A 62 5.86 7.47 8.93
N ASN A 63 5.50 7.74 10.17
CA ASN A 63 5.60 6.78 11.28
C ASN A 63 4.63 5.59 11.19
N MET A 64 3.59 5.65 10.35
CA MET A 64 2.59 4.61 10.19
C MET A 64 2.16 4.44 8.73
N ASN A 65 1.49 3.33 8.40
CA ASN A 65 0.94 3.10 7.07
C ASN A 65 -0.18 4.08 6.76
N LEU A 66 -0.32 4.46 5.50
CA LEU A 66 -1.44 5.28 5.05
C LEU A 66 -2.78 4.58 5.35
N GLY A 67 -3.66 5.26 6.06
CA GLY A 67 -4.93 4.72 6.53
C GLY A 67 -4.88 3.96 7.86
N ALA A 68 -3.72 3.82 8.51
CA ALA A 68 -3.62 3.20 9.83
C ALA A 68 -4.19 4.10 10.93
N MET A 69 -4.70 3.52 11.99
CA MET A 69 -5.18 4.25 13.17
C MET A 69 -4.01 4.64 14.09
N HIS A 70 -3.01 3.79 14.18
CA HIS A 70 -1.79 3.94 14.96
C HIS A 70 -0.68 3.04 14.38
N ASN A 71 0.47 2.96 15.04
CA ASN A 71 1.58 2.09 14.62
C ASN A 71 1.99 1.11 15.74
N THR A 72 1.01 0.56 16.45
CA THR A 72 1.24 -0.40 17.54
C THR A 72 1.53 -1.79 16.95
N PRO A 73 2.67 -2.43 17.30
CA PRO A 73 2.93 -3.81 16.95
C PRO A 73 1.82 -4.74 17.46
N GLY A 74 1.54 -5.80 16.70
CA GLY A 74 0.54 -6.79 17.09
C GLY A 74 -0.90 -6.27 17.14
N ASP A 75 -1.21 -5.17 16.45
CA ASP A 75 -2.56 -4.61 16.38
C ASP A 75 -2.99 -4.37 14.94
N VAL A 76 -4.19 -4.83 14.58
CA VAL A 76 -4.76 -4.70 13.23
C VAL A 76 -5.00 -3.24 12.80
N GLY A 77 -5.16 -2.32 13.75
CA GLY A 77 -5.26 -0.87 13.50
C GLY A 77 -3.99 -0.28 12.88
N SER A 78 -2.85 -0.98 12.97
CA SER A 78 -1.60 -0.60 12.32
C SER A 78 -1.54 -0.93 10.82
N TYR A 79 -2.41 -1.80 10.31
CA TYR A 79 -2.37 -2.29 8.93
C TYR A 79 -2.53 -1.18 7.90
N GLY A 80 -3.44 -0.23 8.17
CA GLY A 80 -3.82 0.81 7.21
C GLY A 80 -4.64 0.25 6.06
N LEU A 81 -4.46 0.85 4.89
CA LEU A 81 -5.20 0.53 3.68
C LEU A 81 -4.25 0.04 2.58
N LEU A 82 -4.80 -0.68 1.61
CA LEU A 82 -4.07 -1.26 0.48
C LEU A 82 -4.44 -0.52 -0.81
N TYR A 83 -3.46 -0.31 -1.68
CA TYR A 83 -3.60 0.46 -2.92
C TYR A 83 -3.10 -0.35 -4.11
N GLN A 84 -3.89 -0.44 -5.19
CA GLN A 84 -3.35 -0.85 -6.48
C GLN A 84 -2.42 0.25 -6.99
N TRP A 85 -1.28 -0.13 -7.55
CA TRP A 85 -0.29 0.85 -7.98
C TRP A 85 -0.88 1.85 -9.00
N GLY A 86 -0.67 3.12 -8.75
CA GLY A 86 -1.20 4.20 -9.59
C GLY A 86 -2.61 4.65 -9.22
N ARG A 87 -3.34 3.95 -8.33
CA ARG A 87 -4.67 4.38 -7.88
C ARG A 87 -4.60 5.27 -6.65
N LYS A 88 -5.53 6.21 -6.59
CA LYS A 88 -5.72 7.12 -5.44
C LYS A 88 -6.69 6.57 -4.38
N ASP A 89 -7.54 5.61 -4.76
CA ASP A 89 -8.60 5.05 -3.90
C ASP A 89 -8.13 3.76 -3.24
N PRO A 90 -8.27 3.63 -1.92
CA PRO A 90 -7.83 2.49 -1.14
C PRO A 90 -8.85 1.37 -1.03
N PHE A 91 -8.32 0.19 -0.66
CA PHE A 91 -9.07 -0.97 -0.21
C PHE A 91 -8.73 -1.29 1.25
N PRO A 92 -9.70 -1.78 2.05
CA PRO A 92 -9.42 -2.18 3.42
C PRO A 92 -8.48 -3.39 3.45
N ALA A 93 -7.53 -3.38 4.39
CA ALA A 93 -6.63 -4.50 4.66
C ALA A 93 -7.36 -5.66 5.35
N ALA A 94 -6.61 -6.70 5.73
CA ALA A 94 -7.15 -7.86 6.44
C ALA A 94 -7.80 -7.48 7.78
N PRO A 95 -8.93 -8.12 8.15
CA PRO A 95 -9.65 -7.78 9.37
C PRO A 95 -9.03 -8.39 10.65
N THR A 96 -8.03 -9.25 10.51
CA THR A 96 -7.41 -10.00 11.63
C THR A 96 -5.91 -10.07 11.50
N LEU A 97 -5.19 -10.23 12.60
CA LEU A 97 -3.73 -10.39 12.62
C LEU A 97 -3.28 -11.74 12.07
N THR A 98 -4.06 -12.78 12.29
CA THR A 98 -3.72 -14.13 11.83
C THR A 98 -4.39 -14.46 10.51
N GLY A 99 -3.72 -15.29 9.70
CA GLY A 99 -4.24 -15.74 8.42
C GLY A 99 -5.66 -16.32 8.51
N THR A 100 -6.50 -15.91 7.57
CA THR A 100 -7.90 -16.35 7.47
C THR A 100 -8.22 -16.75 6.04
N THR A 101 -9.41 -17.33 5.82
CA THR A 101 -9.94 -17.58 4.48
C THR A 101 -10.63 -16.35 3.85
N ALA A 102 -10.51 -15.17 4.48
CA ALA A 102 -11.11 -13.96 4.00
C ALA A 102 -10.55 -13.56 2.62
N THR A 103 -11.44 -13.29 1.69
CA THR A 103 -11.13 -12.79 0.34
C THR A 103 -11.50 -11.32 0.16
N VAL A 104 -12.06 -10.72 1.19
CA VAL A 104 -12.40 -9.30 1.30
C VAL A 104 -11.76 -8.70 2.53
N GLY A 105 -11.46 -7.40 2.50
CA GLY A 105 -10.88 -6.67 3.62
C GLY A 105 -11.85 -6.47 4.79
N ALA A 106 -11.43 -5.66 5.75
CA ALA A 106 -12.27 -5.24 6.87
C ALA A 106 -13.59 -4.63 6.38
N PRO A 107 -14.69 -4.73 7.15
CA PRO A 107 -15.99 -4.20 6.78
C PRO A 107 -15.93 -2.70 6.45
N ILE A 108 -16.65 -2.31 5.41
CA ILE A 108 -16.89 -0.92 5.03
C ILE A 108 -18.38 -0.69 4.81
N TYR A 109 -18.81 0.55 4.94
CA TYR A 109 -20.21 0.94 4.93
C TYR A 109 -20.47 2.07 3.93
N ASP A 110 -21.62 2.07 3.30
CA ASP A 110 -22.07 3.17 2.44
C ASP A 110 -22.57 4.39 3.23
N GLY A 111 -23.08 5.40 2.53
CA GLY A 111 -23.64 6.61 3.15
C GLY A 111 -24.92 6.39 3.96
N ASP A 112 -25.60 5.27 3.74
CA ASP A 112 -26.82 4.86 4.47
C ASP A 112 -26.50 3.87 5.60
N ASN A 113 -25.22 3.63 5.87
CA ASN A 113 -24.68 2.69 6.87
C ASN A 113 -24.93 1.21 6.57
N ASN A 114 -25.22 0.85 5.32
CA ASN A 114 -25.26 -0.55 4.91
C ASN A 114 -23.82 -1.06 4.71
N GLU A 115 -23.55 -2.27 5.19
CA GLU A 115 -22.28 -2.92 4.88
C GLU A 115 -22.17 -3.18 3.39
N ILE A 116 -21.06 -2.78 2.81
CA ILE A 116 -20.71 -3.04 1.42
C ILE A 116 -19.35 -3.76 1.36
N LYS A 117 -19.02 -4.32 0.21
CA LYS A 117 -17.77 -5.06 -0.01
C LYS A 117 -17.03 -4.51 -1.20
N ILE A 118 -15.71 -4.59 -1.15
CA ILE A 118 -14.91 -4.42 -2.35
C ILE A 118 -15.28 -5.55 -3.31
N THR A 119 -15.60 -5.16 -4.52
CA THR A 119 -15.90 -6.10 -5.60
C THR A 119 -14.71 -6.20 -6.54
N ASN A 120 -14.69 -7.23 -7.38
CA ASN A 120 -13.66 -7.40 -8.41
C ASN A 120 -14.26 -7.22 -9.80
N SER A 121 -13.44 -6.80 -10.74
CA SER A 121 -13.79 -6.75 -12.15
C SER A 121 -12.58 -7.07 -13.02
N SER A 122 -12.80 -7.90 -14.02
CA SER A 122 -11.83 -8.22 -15.06
C SER A 122 -12.07 -7.38 -16.32
N GLN A 123 -12.12 -6.07 -16.20
CA GLN A 123 -12.33 -5.12 -17.30
C GLN A 123 -11.22 -5.12 -18.38
N SER A 124 -10.32 -6.05 -18.30
CA SER A 124 -9.02 -6.04 -18.99
C SER A 124 -9.07 -6.18 -20.50
N SER A 125 -10.16 -6.61 -21.12
CA SER A 125 -10.09 -6.99 -22.53
C SER A 125 -10.79 -6.08 -23.52
N THR A 126 -11.68 -5.18 -23.07
CA THR A 126 -12.53 -4.38 -23.97
C THR A 126 -12.89 -3.00 -23.44
N ALA A 127 -12.51 -2.64 -22.22
CA ALA A 127 -12.83 -1.31 -21.72
C ALA A 127 -11.83 -0.29 -22.27
N ASP A 128 -12.32 0.60 -23.09
CA ASP A 128 -11.54 1.67 -23.73
C ASP A 128 -10.85 2.61 -22.73
N ASN A 129 -11.10 2.49 -21.43
CA ASN A 129 -10.47 3.34 -20.42
C ASN A 129 -10.60 2.78 -18.99
N ASN A 130 -9.69 1.86 -18.61
CA ASN A 130 -9.64 1.32 -17.24
C ASN A 130 -9.39 2.40 -16.17
N LEU A 131 -8.67 3.48 -16.51
CA LEU A 131 -8.43 4.57 -15.56
C LEU A 131 -9.72 5.32 -15.25
N ALA A 132 -10.51 5.69 -16.26
CA ALA A 132 -11.81 6.33 -16.07
C ALA A 132 -12.78 5.40 -15.32
N PHE A 133 -12.76 4.09 -15.63
CA PHE A 133 -13.56 3.11 -14.90
C PHE A 133 -13.14 3.06 -13.42
N ALA A 134 -11.84 3.01 -13.11
CA ALA A 134 -11.32 3.00 -11.73
C ALA A 134 -11.74 4.24 -10.94
N ILE A 135 -11.72 5.43 -11.57
CA ILE A 135 -12.18 6.69 -10.98
C ILE A 135 -13.68 6.63 -10.65
N ALA A 136 -14.48 6.14 -11.60
CA ALA A 136 -15.93 6.02 -11.44
C ALA A 136 -16.34 4.91 -10.45
N ASN A 137 -15.45 3.97 -10.13
CA ASN A 137 -15.73 2.79 -9.32
C ASN A 137 -14.66 2.58 -8.24
N PRO A 138 -14.57 3.45 -7.22
CA PRO A 138 -13.52 3.39 -6.19
C PRO A 138 -13.56 2.14 -5.31
N THR A 139 -14.68 1.41 -5.29
CA THR A 139 -14.86 0.16 -4.53
C THR A 139 -14.64 -1.11 -5.37
N VAL A 140 -14.18 -0.96 -6.62
CA VAL A 140 -13.91 -2.09 -7.51
C VAL A 140 -12.41 -2.30 -7.64
N CYS A 141 -11.90 -3.46 -7.23
CA CYS A 141 -10.53 -3.89 -7.50
C CYS A 141 -10.46 -4.45 -8.93
N LEU A 142 -9.49 -3.98 -9.71
CA LEU A 142 -9.33 -4.39 -11.10
C LEU A 142 -8.31 -5.52 -11.21
N SER A 143 -8.72 -6.67 -11.77
CA SER A 143 -7.82 -7.77 -12.06
C SER A 143 -7.33 -7.71 -13.50
N ASN A 144 -6.16 -8.28 -13.74
CA ASN A 144 -5.64 -8.55 -15.08
C ASN A 144 -5.79 -10.03 -15.47
N TYR A 145 -6.77 -10.73 -14.93
CA TYR A 145 -6.94 -12.18 -15.12
C TYR A 145 -7.31 -12.60 -16.55
N ALA A 146 -7.95 -11.73 -17.33
CA ALA A 146 -8.53 -12.10 -18.63
C ALA A 146 -7.49 -12.36 -19.75
N GLN A 147 -6.23 -12.07 -19.50
CA GLN A 147 -5.18 -12.28 -20.48
C GLN A 147 -4.05 -13.07 -19.82
N PHE A 148 -3.90 -14.32 -20.13
CA PHE A 148 -2.68 -15.13 -19.85
C PHE A 148 -1.42 -14.51 -20.46
N ASN A 149 -1.44 -13.22 -20.73
CA ASN A 149 -0.38 -12.42 -21.31
C ASN A 149 0.29 -11.58 -20.23
N THR A 150 1.50 -11.77 -20.09
CA THR A 150 2.67 -11.01 -19.62
C THR A 150 2.48 -9.68 -18.88
N SER A 151 1.43 -8.90 -19.10
CA SER A 151 1.16 -7.66 -18.36
C SER A 151 0.45 -7.95 -17.04
N ARG A 152 1.09 -7.59 -15.93
CA ARG A 152 0.51 -7.65 -14.59
C ARG A 152 -0.04 -6.30 -14.14
N ASP A 153 -0.47 -5.50 -15.11
CA ASP A 153 -1.06 -4.18 -14.90
C ASP A 153 -2.59 -4.28 -14.92
N TRP A 154 -3.26 -3.54 -14.07
CA TRP A 154 -4.72 -3.36 -14.12
C TRP A 154 -5.14 -2.38 -15.25
N LEU A 155 -4.19 -1.56 -15.75
CA LEU A 155 -4.35 -0.78 -16.98
C LEU A 155 -4.08 -1.66 -18.19
N GLN A 156 -4.73 -1.34 -19.32
CA GLN A 156 -4.39 -1.96 -20.59
C GLN A 156 -2.99 -1.51 -21.06
N ALA A 157 -2.33 -2.36 -21.84
CA ALA A 157 -0.94 -2.12 -22.25
C ALA A 157 -0.71 -0.82 -23.02
N ASP A 158 -1.69 -0.40 -23.81
CA ASP A 158 -1.70 0.88 -24.56
C ASP A 158 -2.08 2.08 -23.68
N MET A 159 -2.59 1.83 -22.48
CA MET A 159 -2.99 2.83 -21.49
C MET A 159 -2.10 2.80 -20.24
N SER A 160 -1.08 1.96 -20.21
CA SER A 160 -0.13 1.92 -19.11
C SER A 160 0.48 3.29 -18.89
N ASN A 161 0.35 3.79 -17.67
CA ASN A 161 0.81 5.14 -17.33
C ASN A 161 1.77 5.11 -16.15
N ASP A 162 3.05 5.10 -16.48
CA ASP A 162 4.15 5.10 -15.51
C ASP A 162 4.20 6.38 -14.66
N ALA A 163 3.48 7.44 -15.06
CA ALA A 163 3.44 8.70 -14.33
C ALA A 163 2.34 8.80 -13.27
N LEU A 164 1.48 7.78 -13.09
CA LEU A 164 0.33 7.88 -12.18
C LEU A 164 0.73 8.30 -10.75
N TRP A 165 1.83 7.79 -10.23
CA TRP A 165 2.36 8.23 -8.92
C TRP A 165 3.58 9.17 -9.05
N GLY A 166 3.73 9.83 -10.21
CA GLY A 166 4.63 10.98 -10.39
C GLY A 166 6.10 10.64 -10.61
N ASN A 167 6.46 9.37 -10.94
CA ASN A 167 7.85 8.98 -11.15
C ASN A 167 8.07 8.03 -12.35
N PRO A 168 7.73 8.43 -13.58
CA PRO A 168 7.84 7.56 -14.76
C PRO A 168 9.27 7.13 -15.07
N LYS A 169 10.27 7.86 -14.58
CA LYS A 169 11.70 7.61 -14.77
C LYS A 169 12.39 7.05 -13.53
N GLY A 170 11.63 6.64 -12.53
CA GLY A 170 12.18 6.18 -11.25
C GLY A 170 12.98 4.87 -11.33
N ALA A 171 12.94 4.16 -12.45
CA ALA A 171 13.77 2.99 -12.71
C ALA A 171 15.17 3.33 -13.24
N GLU A 172 15.41 4.58 -13.67
CA GLU A 172 16.71 4.99 -14.20
C GLU A 172 17.81 4.95 -13.13
N ARG A 173 18.99 4.40 -13.50
CA ARG A 173 20.15 4.24 -12.63
C ARG A 173 21.37 4.96 -13.20
N ASN A 174 22.30 5.35 -12.31
CA ASN A 174 23.64 5.80 -12.68
C ASN A 174 24.59 4.58 -12.84
N GLU A 175 25.86 4.86 -13.14
CA GLU A 175 26.91 3.84 -13.27
C GLU A 175 27.18 3.08 -11.96
N THR A 176 26.86 3.67 -10.81
CA THR A 176 26.98 3.06 -9.48
C THR A 176 25.69 2.35 -9.05
N ASN A 177 24.71 2.20 -9.96
CA ASN A 177 23.43 1.55 -9.72
C ASN A 177 22.51 2.27 -8.72
N ASP A 178 22.70 3.58 -8.52
CA ASP A 178 21.83 4.39 -7.69
C ASP A 178 20.64 4.93 -8.51
N PHE A 179 19.49 5.06 -7.86
CA PHE A 179 18.28 5.63 -8.48
C PHE A 179 18.42 7.13 -8.73
N LEU A 180 18.33 7.55 -9.98
CA LEU A 180 18.50 8.96 -10.39
C LEU A 180 17.26 9.82 -10.13
N ASN A 181 16.08 9.23 -10.28
CA ASN A 181 14.83 9.97 -10.24
C ASN A 181 14.02 9.59 -8.99
N LYS A 182 13.64 10.59 -8.21
CA LYS A 182 12.83 10.43 -7.00
C LYS A 182 11.36 10.72 -7.24
N GLY A 183 11.04 11.33 -8.39
CA GLY A 183 9.69 11.74 -8.76
C GLY A 183 9.15 12.92 -7.95
N ALA A 184 7.92 13.27 -8.25
CA ALA A 184 7.14 14.29 -7.55
C ALA A 184 5.72 13.79 -7.32
N LYS A 185 4.99 14.40 -6.38
CA LYS A 185 3.59 14.05 -6.14
C LYS A 185 2.72 14.33 -7.37
N SER A 186 1.83 13.41 -7.71
CA SER A 186 0.81 13.56 -8.74
C SER A 186 -0.60 13.67 -8.12
N PHE A 187 -1.61 13.90 -8.96
CA PHE A 187 -3.03 13.88 -8.55
C PHE A 187 -3.52 12.49 -8.13
N TYR A 188 -2.86 11.43 -8.60
CA TYR A 188 -3.20 10.04 -8.26
C TYR A 188 -2.41 9.51 -7.07
N ASP A 189 -1.42 10.25 -6.59
CA ASP A 189 -0.67 9.88 -5.39
C ASP A 189 -1.59 9.93 -4.16
N PRO A 190 -1.80 8.82 -3.45
CA PRO A 190 -2.79 8.72 -2.39
C PRO A 190 -2.35 9.37 -1.06
N CYS A 191 -1.07 9.70 -0.92
CA CYS A 191 -0.56 10.30 0.31
C CYS A 191 -1.17 11.69 0.57
N PRO A 192 -1.37 12.10 1.82
CA PRO A 192 -1.90 13.41 2.13
C PRO A 192 -0.97 14.56 1.68
N VAL A 193 -1.47 15.78 1.72
CA VAL A 193 -0.71 16.99 1.38
C VAL A 193 0.57 17.08 2.22
N GLY A 194 1.69 17.44 1.60
CA GLY A 194 3.03 17.46 2.21
C GLY A 194 3.70 16.09 2.31
N TRP A 195 3.03 15.04 1.80
CA TRP A 195 3.53 13.68 1.76
C TRP A 195 3.33 13.07 0.37
N ARG A 196 4.18 12.14 -0.02
CA ARG A 196 4.08 11.42 -1.30
C ARG A 196 4.48 9.95 -1.19
N VAL A 197 4.12 9.16 -2.18
CA VAL A 197 4.58 7.77 -2.30
C VAL A 197 6.10 7.76 -2.46
N PRO A 198 6.83 6.87 -1.73
CA PRO A 198 8.29 6.88 -1.71
C PRO A 198 8.91 6.40 -3.02
N PRO A 199 10.13 6.85 -3.35
CA PRO A 199 10.93 6.29 -4.44
C PRO A 199 11.46 4.90 -4.09
N ALA A 200 12.01 4.20 -5.08
CA ALA A 200 12.38 2.80 -4.98
C ALA A 200 13.52 2.48 -4.01
N ASP A 201 14.29 3.47 -3.56
CA ASP A 201 15.44 3.30 -2.67
C ASP A 201 15.18 3.66 -1.20
N VAL A 202 13.95 4.00 -0.85
CA VAL A 202 13.59 4.52 0.48
C VAL A 202 14.01 3.60 1.63
N PHE A 203 13.87 2.29 1.47
CA PHE A 203 14.14 1.28 2.51
C PHE A 203 15.37 0.41 2.22
N ARG A 204 16.29 0.84 1.36
CA ARG A 204 17.49 0.05 1.02
C ARG A 204 18.35 -0.31 2.23
N ASN A 205 18.28 0.45 3.31
CA ASN A 205 18.99 0.15 4.56
C ASN A 205 18.37 -0.97 5.39
N PHE A 206 17.21 -1.51 5.04
CA PHE A 206 16.53 -2.55 5.82
C PHE A 206 17.17 -3.94 5.71
N THR A 207 18.12 -4.10 4.79
CA THR A 207 18.99 -5.26 4.71
C THR A 207 20.45 -4.82 4.53
N ALA A 208 21.40 -5.63 4.97
CA ALA A 208 22.81 -5.32 4.89
C ALA A 208 23.30 -5.06 3.46
N SER A 209 22.76 -5.81 2.48
CA SER A 209 23.12 -5.66 1.05
C SER A 209 22.34 -4.55 0.33
N GLY A 210 21.29 -4.00 0.94
CA GLY A 210 20.32 -3.13 0.25
C GLY A 210 19.44 -3.86 -0.76
N GLY A 211 19.45 -5.18 -0.76
CA GLY A 211 18.71 -6.07 -1.63
C GLY A 211 18.07 -7.23 -0.89
N TYR A 212 17.85 -8.33 -1.57
CA TYR A 212 17.21 -9.52 -1.01
C TYR A 212 18.06 -10.16 0.10
N ALA A 213 17.45 -10.51 1.22
CA ALA A 213 18.06 -11.23 2.33
C ALA A 213 17.15 -12.38 2.81
N TRP A 214 17.78 -13.49 3.23
CA TRP A 214 17.12 -14.74 3.61
C TRP A 214 17.35 -15.12 5.08
N VAL A 215 18.21 -14.40 5.77
CA VAL A 215 18.56 -14.65 7.16
C VAL A 215 18.32 -13.40 7.98
N ILE A 216 17.81 -13.56 9.20
CA ILE A 216 17.41 -12.45 10.08
C ILE A 216 18.60 -11.55 10.42
N ASP A 217 19.81 -12.09 10.53
CA ASP A 217 21.02 -11.32 10.83
C ASP A 217 21.32 -10.22 9.80
N ASP A 218 20.87 -10.40 8.55
CA ASP A 218 21.01 -9.41 7.48
C ASP A 218 19.95 -8.29 7.56
N PHE A 219 18.91 -8.44 8.39
CA PHE A 219 17.84 -7.44 8.51
C PHE A 219 18.27 -6.32 9.47
N ASP A 220 17.95 -5.09 9.14
CA ASP A 220 18.14 -3.93 10.03
C ASP A 220 16.87 -3.71 10.88
N ILE A 221 16.59 -4.66 11.74
CA ILE A 221 15.44 -4.66 12.66
C ILE A 221 15.88 -4.29 14.09
N ALA A 222 14.94 -3.74 14.84
CA ALA A 222 15.10 -3.50 16.27
C ALA A 222 14.95 -4.82 17.06
N ASP A 223 15.76 -4.99 18.09
CA ASP A 223 15.58 -6.02 19.12
C ASP A 223 14.44 -5.57 20.04
N ILE A 224 13.22 -5.98 19.72
CA ILE A 224 12.02 -5.66 20.52
C ILE A 224 11.79 -6.68 21.62
N SER A 225 12.33 -7.89 21.48
CA SER A 225 12.31 -8.95 22.51
C SER A 225 13.23 -8.63 23.69
N GLY A 226 14.28 -7.82 23.44
CA GLY A 226 15.26 -7.42 24.46
C GLY A 226 16.23 -8.52 24.86
N ASP A 227 16.37 -9.57 24.04
CA ASP A 227 17.28 -10.70 24.32
C ASP A 227 18.71 -10.48 23.80
N GLY A 228 18.95 -9.38 23.10
CA GLY A 228 20.25 -8.99 22.52
C GLY A 228 20.57 -9.65 21.19
N ALA A 229 19.62 -10.36 20.57
CA ALA A 229 19.79 -11.04 19.29
C ALA A 229 18.62 -10.73 18.35
N LYS A 230 18.87 -10.71 17.04
CA LYS A 230 17.81 -10.63 16.03
C LYS A 230 17.21 -12.02 15.82
N SER A 231 15.92 -12.16 16.03
CA SER A 231 15.25 -13.47 15.95
C SER A 231 13.77 -13.34 15.57
N LEU A 232 13.07 -14.45 15.40
CA LEU A 232 11.61 -14.45 15.24
C LEU A 232 10.86 -13.96 16.49
N ALA A 233 11.53 -13.85 17.66
CA ALA A 233 10.95 -13.20 18.84
C ALA A 233 10.72 -11.70 18.64
N ASP A 234 11.42 -11.09 17.68
CA ASP A 234 11.24 -9.67 17.29
C ASP A 234 10.14 -9.47 16.25
N TYR A 235 9.48 -10.54 15.81
CA TYR A 235 8.38 -10.47 14.86
C TYR A 235 7.03 -10.49 15.60
N ASP A 236 6.28 -9.41 15.46
CA ASP A 236 4.93 -9.28 16.03
C ASP A 236 3.92 -8.94 14.94
N TYR A 237 3.60 -9.92 14.07
CA TYR A 237 2.79 -9.74 12.86
C TYR A 237 3.29 -8.64 11.92
N GLY A 238 4.58 -8.40 11.95
CA GLY A 238 5.34 -7.40 11.21
C GLY A 238 6.72 -7.24 11.84
N TRP A 239 7.56 -6.43 11.20
CA TRP A 239 8.90 -6.11 11.69
C TRP A 239 9.00 -4.65 12.14
N THR A 240 9.75 -4.40 13.20
CA THR A 240 10.20 -3.06 13.56
C THR A 240 11.57 -2.81 12.94
N PHE A 241 11.62 -2.09 11.81
CA PHE A 241 12.88 -1.74 11.13
C PHE A 241 13.51 -0.47 11.72
N ASN A 242 14.84 -0.45 11.78
CA ASN A 242 15.61 0.74 12.13
C ASN A 242 15.65 1.70 10.92
N LEU A 243 14.98 2.83 11.05
CA LEU A 243 15.06 3.91 10.05
C LEU A 243 16.39 4.66 10.17
N SER A 244 16.87 4.91 11.40
CA SER A 244 18.14 5.54 11.72
C SER A 244 18.70 4.97 13.02
N ASP A 245 19.87 5.46 13.47
CA ASP A 245 20.46 5.03 14.73
C ASP A 245 19.63 5.46 15.97
N SER A 246 18.66 6.35 15.79
CA SER A 246 17.81 6.88 16.87
C SER A 246 16.32 6.71 16.63
N ALA A 247 15.92 6.13 15.51
CA ALA A 247 14.52 5.95 15.16
C ALA A 247 14.26 4.59 14.52
N SER A 248 13.25 3.90 15.00
CA SER A 248 12.69 2.71 14.40
C SER A 248 11.20 2.87 14.14
N SER A 249 10.63 2.08 13.26
CA SER A 249 9.21 2.08 12.98
C SER A 249 8.72 0.68 12.68
N TYR A 250 7.51 0.38 13.14
CA TYR A 250 6.85 -0.88 12.88
C TYR A 250 6.24 -0.91 11.48
N PHE A 251 6.43 -2.00 10.76
CA PHE A 251 5.91 -2.29 9.43
C PHE A 251 5.09 -3.58 9.50
N PRO A 252 3.76 -3.49 9.55
CA PRO A 252 2.88 -4.64 9.70
C PRO A 252 2.80 -5.52 8.45
N ALA A 253 2.52 -6.80 8.65
CA ALA A 253 2.20 -7.77 7.61
C ALA A 253 0.70 -7.73 7.28
N ALA A 254 0.26 -6.70 6.58
CA ALA A 254 -1.16 -6.38 6.34
C ALA A 254 -1.85 -7.28 5.30
N ALA A 255 -1.19 -8.32 4.78
CA ALA A 255 -1.56 -9.09 3.60
C ALA A 255 -1.53 -8.23 2.32
N ARG A 256 -2.21 -8.69 1.26
CA ARG A 256 -2.33 -7.96 -0.02
C ARG A 256 -3.58 -8.39 -0.77
N PHE A 257 -4.04 -7.60 -1.71
CA PHE A 257 -4.89 -8.11 -2.78
C PHE A 257 -4.01 -8.72 -3.87
N ASP A 258 -4.38 -9.90 -4.34
CA ASP A 258 -3.75 -10.53 -5.50
C ASP A 258 -4.42 -10.02 -6.78
N GLY A 259 -3.64 -9.42 -7.65
CA GLY A 259 -4.13 -8.78 -8.87
C GLY A 259 -4.65 -9.77 -9.92
N SER A 260 -4.28 -11.06 -9.82
CA SER A 260 -4.80 -12.08 -10.73
C SER A 260 -6.29 -12.37 -10.47
N TYR A 261 -6.70 -12.27 -9.21
CA TYR A 261 -8.07 -12.57 -8.78
C TYR A 261 -8.81 -11.34 -8.26
N ALA A 262 -8.11 -10.22 -8.08
CA ALA A 262 -8.58 -9.00 -7.43
C ALA A 262 -9.29 -9.29 -6.09
N MET A 263 -8.68 -10.14 -5.28
CA MET A 263 -9.18 -10.53 -3.97
C MET A 263 -8.10 -10.43 -2.90
N LEU A 264 -8.52 -10.19 -1.65
CA LEU A 264 -7.62 -10.21 -0.51
C LEU A 264 -7.08 -11.62 -0.28
N MET A 265 -5.77 -11.73 -0.10
CA MET A 265 -5.09 -12.94 0.35
C MET A 265 -5.07 -12.99 1.88
N GLY A 266 -6.23 -13.15 2.49
CA GLY A 266 -6.37 -13.13 3.96
C GLY A 266 -5.52 -14.18 4.67
N SER A 267 -5.18 -15.29 4.01
CA SER A 267 -4.25 -16.30 4.54
C SER A 267 -2.83 -15.79 4.78
N MET A 268 -2.48 -14.66 4.18
CA MET A 268 -1.17 -14.01 4.34
C MET A 268 -1.15 -12.95 5.44
N SER A 269 -2.29 -12.67 6.10
CA SER A 269 -2.35 -11.70 7.19
C SER A 269 -1.44 -12.12 8.34
N GLY A 270 -0.62 -11.20 8.81
CA GLY A 270 0.39 -11.45 9.84
C GLY A 270 1.58 -12.29 9.38
N LEU A 271 1.67 -12.64 8.09
CA LEU A 271 2.76 -13.46 7.54
C LEU A 271 3.53 -12.75 6.42
N TRP A 272 2.87 -11.83 5.70
CA TRP A 272 3.44 -11.18 4.54
C TRP A 272 3.10 -9.69 4.51
N GLY A 273 4.13 -8.83 4.50
CA GLY A 273 4.04 -7.39 4.29
C GLY A 273 4.59 -7.00 2.92
N SER A 274 3.86 -6.14 2.20
CA SER A 274 4.29 -5.58 0.92
C SER A 274 3.96 -4.10 0.84
N TYR A 275 4.90 -3.31 0.30
CA TYR A 275 4.82 -1.85 0.29
C TYR A 275 5.20 -1.29 -1.07
N TRP A 276 4.38 -0.40 -1.61
CA TRP A 276 4.61 0.23 -2.88
C TRP A 276 5.60 1.39 -2.84
N GLY A 277 6.39 1.49 -3.92
CA GLY A 277 7.07 2.70 -4.33
C GLY A 277 6.41 3.37 -5.54
N ASN A 278 6.84 4.58 -5.87
CA ASN A 278 6.24 5.40 -6.92
C ASN A 278 6.74 5.10 -8.34
N ALA A 279 7.70 4.17 -8.50
CA ALA A 279 8.38 3.94 -9.78
C ALA A 279 7.90 2.66 -10.49
N PRO A 280 7.86 2.65 -11.84
CA PRO A 280 7.70 1.43 -12.61
C PRO A 280 8.90 0.49 -12.40
N TYR A 281 8.66 -0.82 -12.46
CA TYR A 281 9.73 -1.84 -12.36
C TYR A 281 10.15 -2.29 -13.76
N PRO A 282 11.46 -2.25 -14.10
CA PRO A 282 11.93 -2.53 -15.46
C PRO A 282 12.14 -4.02 -15.78
N GLY A 283 11.91 -4.91 -14.81
CA GLY A 283 12.21 -6.34 -14.97
C GLY A 283 11.19 -7.08 -15.84
N ASP A 284 11.66 -8.00 -16.65
CA ASP A 284 10.84 -8.83 -17.57
C ASP A 284 9.83 -9.71 -16.81
N MET A 285 10.15 -10.14 -15.59
CA MET A 285 9.29 -11.00 -14.76
C MET A 285 7.97 -10.31 -14.38
N PHE A 286 7.95 -8.97 -14.36
CA PHE A 286 6.80 -8.15 -14.00
C PHE A 286 6.55 -7.10 -15.08
N GLN A 287 6.38 -7.52 -16.35
CA GLN A 287 5.96 -6.60 -17.40
C GLN A 287 4.69 -5.87 -16.95
N GLY A 288 4.71 -4.53 -16.98
CA GLY A 288 3.67 -3.71 -16.34
C GLY A 288 3.70 -3.76 -14.81
N GLY A 289 4.85 -4.04 -14.21
CA GLY A 289 5.07 -4.02 -12.76
C GLY A 289 5.48 -2.65 -12.23
N ALA A 290 5.54 -2.56 -10.91
CA ALA A 290 6.08 -1.41 -10.19
C ALA A 290 7.00 -1.87 -9.05
N TYR A 291 7.82 -0.94 -8.52
CA TYR A 291 8.66 -1.25 -7.37
C TYR A 291 7.83 -1.53 -6.12
N SER A 292 8.02 -2.73 -5.55
CA SER A 292 7.76 -2.99 -4.15
C SER A 292 9.00 -2.54 -3.37
N VAL A 293 8.90 -1.42 -2.65
CA VAL A 293 10.03 -0.85 -1.92
C VAL A 293 10.35 -1.59 -0.63
N LEU A 294 9.45 -2.45 -0.20
CA LEU A 294 9.63 -3.40 0.88
C LEU A 294 8.68 -4.57 0.66
N SER A 295 9.20 -5.77 0.71
CA SER A 295 8.41 -7.00 0.83
C SER A 295 9.12 -7.92 1.81
N PHE A 296 8.38 -8.49 2.75
CA PHE A 296 8.89 -9.48 3.67
C PHE A 296 7.86 -10.56 3.95
N GLN A 297 8.33 -11.76 4.29
CA GLN A 297 7.48 -12.86 4.70
C GLN A 297 8.23 -13.77 5.67
N ILE A 298 7.47 -14.43 6.55
CA ILE A 298 8.00 -15.41 7.50
C ILE A 298 7.49 -16.82 7.23
N LYS A 299 6.50 -16.97 6.35
CA LYS A 299 5.99 -18.25 5.85
C LYS A 299 5.55 -18.12 4.41
N ASP A 300 5.63 -19.22 3.67
CA ASP A 300 5.02 -19.32 2.36
C ASP A 300 3.49 -19.49 2.44
N THR A 301 2.81 -19.54 1.30
CA THR A 301 1.36 -19.74 1.21
C THR A 301 0.88 -21.09 1.73
N ALA A 302 1.76 -22.08 1.84
CA ALA A 302 1.49 -23.39 2.42
C ALA A 302 1.78 -23.46 3.92
N GLY A 303 2.32 -22.39 4.52
CA GLY A 303 2.66 -22.29 5.92
C GLY A 303 4.05 -22.80 6.28
N ASN A 304 4.90 -23.15 5.30
CA ASN A 304 6.28 -23.51 5.54
C ASN A 304 7.10 -22.27 5.88
N GLU A 305 8.08 -22.43 6.75
CA GLU A 305 8.97 -21.34 7.15
C GLU A 305 9.73 -20.78 5.92
N MET A 306 9.63 -19.45 5.75
CA MET A 306 10.28 -18.73 4.67
C MET A 306 10.59 -17.31 5.14
N ILE A 307 11.75 -17.13 5.74
CA ILE A 307 12.17 -15.84 6.29
C ILE A 307 12.87 -15.05 5.20
N THR A 308 12.22 -13.99 4.73
CA THR A 308 12.81 -13.13 3.70
C THR A 308 12.48 -11.65 3.91
N THR A 309 13.39 -10.78 3.48
CA THR A 309 13.15 -9.33 3.36
C THR A 309 13.79 -8.82 2.07
N SER A 310 13.05 -8.01 1.31
CA SER A 310 13.53 -7.37 0.09
C SER A 310 13.08 -5.91 0.05
N PRO A 311 14.01 -4.95 0.20
CA PRO A 311 13.70 -3.52 0.15
C PRO A 311 13.63 -2.93 -1.26
N ALA A 312 13.75 -3.73 -2.32
CA ALA A 312 13.71 -3.25 -3.70
C ALA A 312 13.35 -4.37 -4.68
N GLY A 313 12.15 -4.95 -4.52
CA GLY A 313 11.59 -5.96 -5.41
C GLY A 313 10.66 -5.39 -6.47
N GLY A 314 10.14 -6.25 -7.33
CA GLY A 314 9.04 -5.94 -8.26
C GLY A 314 7.72 -6.51 -7.76
N GLY A 315 6.61 -5.84 -8.09
CA GLY A 315 5.25 -6.30 -7.85
C GLY A 315 4.35 -6.03 -9.07
N ALA A 316 3.29 -6.80 -9.22
CA ALA A 316 2.29 -6.57 -10.25
C ALA A 316 1.45 -5.33 -9.89
N ARG A 317 1.27 -4.38 -10.81
CA ARG A 317 0.47 -3.15 -10.54
C ARG A 317 -0.99 -3.45 -10.20
N ALA A 318 -1.49 -4.60 -10.66
CA ALA A 318 -2.82 -5.07 -10.30
C ALA A 318 -2.93 -5.57 -8.86
N ASP A 319 -1.83 -5.91 -8.19
CA ASP A 319 -1.82 -6.19 -6.75
C ASP A 319 -2.12 -4.90 -5.97
N ALA A 320 -2.68 -5.06 -4.76
CA ALA A 320 -2.79 -3.93 -3.84
C ALA A 320 -1.95 -4.15 -2.59
N TYR A 321 -1.04 -3.22 -2.32
CA TYR A 321 -0.10 -3.24 -1.20
C TYR A 321 -0.27 -2.02 -0.30
N SER A 322 0.35 -2.08 0.87
CA SER A 322 0.46 -0.92 1.76
C SER A 322 1.26 0.23 1.13
N VAL A 323 1.01 1.43 1.58
CA VAL A 323 1.81 2.63 1.26
C VAL A 323 2.33 3.23 2.57
N ARG A 324 3.64 3.48 2.61
CA ARG A 324 4.28 4.24 3.67
C ARG A 324 4.84 5.53 3.07
N CYS A 325 4.16 6.64 3.29
CA CYS A 325 4.49 7.92 2.67
C CYS A 325 5.83 8.49 3.17
N ILE A 326 6.44 9.35 2.36
CA ILE A 326 7.57 10.20 2.76
C ILE A 326 7.20 11.68 2.64
N ARG A 327 7.92 12.55 3.33
CA ARG A 327 7.77 14.01 3.19
C ARG A 327 8.14 14.45 1.76
N GLU A 328 7.38 15.42 1.22
CA GLU A 328 7.69 16.05 -0.08
C GLU A 328 8.98 16.87 -0.03
#